data_c5b09d17fb914c85704756f54e4877e6
#
_entry.id   c5b09d17fb914c85704756f54e4877e6
#
_cell.length_a   1.000
_cell.length_b   1.000
_cell.length_c   1.000
_cell.angle_alpha   90.00
_cell.angle_beta   90.00
_cell.angle_gamma   90.00
#
_symmetry.space_group_name_H-M   'P 1'
#
loop_
_entity.id
_entity.type
_entity.pdbx_description
1 polymer ?
#
loop_
_entity_poly.entity_id
_entity_poly.type
_entity_poly.pdbx_seq_one_letter_code
_entity_poly.pdbx_strand_id
1 'polypeptide(L)'
;MRRLVAAALALALSAGGVSCSTTPPTKRPLATEPLEVPPTPSATDGGGTKEPEASLTSKDSKQVARTLAKVSELRGVAATKAVPGVKLDRDQLVARVKDKALREYPAEALRREGQILQIMGFAPTTFDYLAEMLKLLEAQLEGFYEPKNGTMYLASELRGAQAQATLAHELVHALQDQRWDLRSRSTYRAGRSDASMAEAALAEGDATSLMLDFIMLPERSAIDIPDEAVRELMQSGINLGDIQSVPHILRSTLIAPYAEGLGFVHARRRKAGWKAVDASWDRLPTTTEQILHPEKWESQEAALQVPGPTALALGEGWTREDTDEFGELGLVLSLGEWMDDADARVAASGWGGDRTGVFRKGDGLAYAVHVRFDAAPARPDTFAERFTGKVFPALKKSFASTKPAIADASTICFERRELGPLVVARKDREVVVMAGPANAKGNTWTSAATCATAKKWADEVLSMK
;
A
#
# COMPACT_ATOMS: atom_id res chain seq x y z
N MET A 1 3.53 -0.97 -7.32
CA MET A 1 3.81 -0.37 -6.01
C MET A 1 3.01 -0.98 -4.87
N ARG A 2 1.76 -1.36 -5.06
CA ARG A 2 0.80 -1.79 -4.01
C ARG A 2 0.65 -3.30 -3.86
N ARG A 3 1.26 -4.08 -4.74
CA ARG A 3 1.00 -5.52 -4.88
C ARG A 3 1.49 -6.36 -3.70
N LEU A 4 2.66 -6.05 -3.15
CA LEU A 4 3.17 -6.70 -1.94
C LEU A 4 2.55 -6.13 -0.68
N VAL A 5 2.25 -4.84 -0.68
CA VAL A 5 1.68 -4.17 0.49
C VAL A 5 0.27 -4.68 0.77
N ALA A 6 -0.57 -4.90 -0.26
CA ALA A 6 -1.90 -5.48 -0.05
C ALA A 6 -1.85 -6.91 0.53
N ALA A 7 -0.84 -7.73 0.19
CA ALA A 7 -0.72 -9.08 0.76
C ALA A 7 0.12 -9.11 2.04
N ALA A 8 1.09 -8.21 2.20
CA ALA A 8 1.78 -8.04 3.47
C ALA A 8 0.87 -7.39 4.52
N LEU A 9 -0.10 -6.57 4.09
CA LEU A 9 -1.10 -5.92 4.94
C LEU A 9 -2.15 -6.91 5.46
N ALA A 10 -2.51 -7.91 4.71
CA ALA A 10 -3.28 -9.04 5.26
C ALA A 10 -2.47 -9.86 6.29
N LEU A 11 -1.25 -9.43 6.63
CA LEU A 11 -0.26 -10.21 7.38
C LEU A 11 0.42 -9.48 8.54
N ALA A 12 0.43 -8.15 8.63
CA ALA A 12 1.56 -7.60 9.35
C ALA A 12 1.34 -6.42 10.29
N LEU A 13 0.17 -5.88 10.50
CA LEU A 13 0.08 -4.68 11.34
C LEU A 13 -1.02 -4.76 12.40
N SER A 14 -0.70 -5.39 13.49
CA SER A 14 -1.29 -4.99 14.77
C SER A 14 -0.69 -3.65 15.17
N ALA A 15 -1.51 -2.62 15.19
CA ALA A 15 -1.12 -1.26 15.53
C ALA A 15 -0.27 -1.23 16.82
N GLY A 16 0.95 -0.72 16.72
CA GLY A 16 1.80 -0.50 17.86
C GLY A 16 1.05 0.28 18.93
N GLY A 17 0.83 -0.36 20.07
CA GLY A 17 0.21 0.28 21.22
C GLY A 17 1.08 1.46 21.68
N VAL A 18 0.42 2.55 22.04
CA VAL A 18 1.04 3.69 22.70
C VAL A 18 1.80 3.19 23.93
N SER A 19 3.11 3.05 23.84
CA SER A 19 3.98 2.76 24.97
C SER A 19 4.89 3.94 25.21
N CYS A 20 4.60 4.69 26.27
CA CYS A 20 5.58 5.54 26.91
C CYS A 20 6.58 4.63 27.63
N SER A 21 7.71 4.31 26.99
CA SER A 21 8.84 3.71 27.66
C SER A 21 10.14 4.30 27.13
N THR A 22 10.80 5.03 28.01
CA THR A 22 12.15 5.57 27.85
C THR A 22 13.17 4.54 28.27
N THR A 23 13.65 3.71 27.33
CA THR A 23 14.95 3.03 27.50
C THR A 23 15.51 2.67 26.11
N PRO A 24 16.74 3.08 25.75
CA PRO A 24 17.32 2.79 24.46
C PRO A 24 17.86 1.35 24.40
N PRO A 25 17.67 0.62 23.30
CA PRO A 25 18.26 -0.71 23.12
C PRO A 25 19.75 -0.62 22.76
N THR A 26 20.52 -1.51 23.35
CA THR A 26 21.96 -1.71 23.11
C THR A 26 22.21 -2.24 21.69
N LYS A 27 23.10 -1.55 20.97
CA LYS A 27 23.55 -1.91 19.62
C LYS A 27 24.37 -3.19 19.61
N ARG A 28 24.02 -4.11 18.73
CA ARG A 28 24.86 -5.23 18.29
C ARG A 28 25.21 -5.03 16.81
N PRO A 29 26.49 -5.10 16.38
CA PRO A 29 26.86 -4.88 15.00
C PRO A 29 26.48 -6.06 14.11
N LEU A 30 25.84 -5.82 12.99
CA LEU A 30 25.65 -6.81 11.92
C LEU A 30 26.89 -6.88 11.05
N ALA A 31 27.34 -8.09 10.78
CA ALA A 31 28.39 -8.38 9.80
C ALA A 31 27.83 -8.28 8.38
N THR A 32 28.48 -7.48 7.56
CA THR A 32 28.19 -7.35 6.12
C THR A 32 28.99 -8.39 5.36
N GLU A 33 28.36 -9.46 4.90
CA GLU A 33 28.87 -10.27 3.79
C GLU A 33 27.96 -10.15 2.58
N PRO A 34 28.50 -10.10 1.35
CA PRO A 34 27.70 -10.04 0.13
C PRO A 34 27.02 -11.39 -0.13
N LEU A 35 25.70 -11.38 -0.35
CA LEU A 35 24.93 -12.56 -0.72
C LEU A 35 25.24 -12.96 -2.17
N GLU A 36 25.94 -14.07 -2.35
CA GLU A 36 26.04 -14.77 -3.63
C GLU A 36 24.68 -15.38 -3.98
N VAL A 37 24.24 -15.19 -5.22
CA VAL A 37 23.03 -15.80 -5.79
C VAL A 37 23.32 -17.27 -6.09
N PRO A 38 22.64 -18.24 -5.44
CA PRO A 38 22.83 -19.65 -5.78
C PRO A 38 22.16 -20.00 -7.10
N PRO A 39 22.74 -20.96 -7.87
CA PRO A 39 22.16 -21.42 -9.13
C PRO A 39 20.85 -22.17 -8.89
N THR A 40 19.96 -22.07 -9.87
CA THR A 40 18.64 -22.70 -9.93
C THR A 40 18.71 -24.20 -9.62
N PRO A 41 18.01 -24.74 -8.62
CA PRO A 41 17.94 -26.19 -8.44
C PRO A 41 16.93 -26.80 -9.40
N SER A 42 17.37 -27.84 -10.10
CA SER A 42 16.49 -28.80 -10.80
C SER A 42 15.55 -29.46 -9.81
N ALA A 43 14.30 -29.63 -10.25
CA ALA A 43 13.27 -30.32 -9.48
C ALA A 43 13.69 -31.78 -9.21
N THR A 44 13.95 -32.08 -7.95
CA THR A 44 13.91 -33.44 -7.41
C THR A 44 13.15 -33.42 -6.09
N ASP A 45 12.13 -34.26 -6.02
CA ASP A 45 11.37 -34.60 -4.81
C ASP A 45 12.31 -34.86 -3.63
N GLY A 46 12.14 -34.12 -2.54
CA GLY A 46 12.90 -34.30 -1.33
C GLY A 46 12.10 -33.89 -0.11
N GLY A 47 11.72 -34.83 0.71
CA GLY A 47 10.96 -34.69 1.93
C GLY A 47 11.49 -33.58 2.84
N GLY A 48 10.68 -32.52 2.98
CA GLY A 48 10.94 -31.45 3.94
C GLY A 48 10.74 -31.97 5.36
N THR A 49 11.81 -31.94 6.15
CA THR A 49 11.74 -32.09 7.61
C THR A 49 10.93 -30.92 8.15
N LYS A 50 9.69 -31.18 8.56
CA LYS A 50 8.89 -30.24 9.35
C LYS A 50 9.60 -30.05 10.69
N GLU A 51 10.23 -28.92 10.91
CA GLU A 51 10.53 -28.47 12.27
C GLU A 51 9.21 -28.37 13.06
N PRO A 52 9.19 -28.82 14.33
CA PRO A 52 7.96 -28.80 15.12
C PRO A 52 7.55 -27.35 15.35
N GLU A 53 6.46 -26.91 14.68
CA GLU A 53 5.80 -25.66 15.01
C GLU A 53 5.39 -25.72 16.50
N ALA A 54 5.90 -24.78 17.31
CA ALA A 54 5.56 -24.72 18.73
C ALA A 54 4.08 -24.38 18.88
N SER A 55 3.24 -25.39 19.07
CA SER A 55 1.84 -25.20 19.38
C SER A 55 1.66 -24.36 20.65
N LEU A 56 0.60 -23.55 20.71
CA LEU A 56 0.27 -22.77 21.90
C LEU A 56 0.16 -23.66 23.15
N THR A 57 0.61 -23.14 24.29
CA THR A 57 0.34 -23.78 25.59
C THR A 57 -1.17 -23.84 25.83
N SER A 58 -1.63 -24.73 26.71
CA SER A 58 -3.06 -24.80 27.10
C SER A 58 -3.59 -23.46 27.64
N LYS A 59 -2.75 -22.66 28.29
CA LYS A 59 -3.10 -21.31 28.77
C LYS A 59 -3.30 -20.34 27.61
N ASP A 60 -2.42 -20.34 26.65
CA ASP A 60 -2.51 -19.45 25.46
C ASP A 60 -3.72 -19.82 24.59
N SER A 61 -3.98 -21.11 24.37
CA SER A 61 -5.16 -21.57 23.62
C SER A 61 -6.47 -21.14 24.28
N LYS A 62 -6.55 -21.17 25.62
CA LYS A 62 -7.69 -20.65 26.37
C LYS A 62 -7.84 -19.13 26.25
N GLN A 63 -6.72 -18.40 26.14
CA GLN A 63 -6.74 -16.96 25.93
C GLN A 63 -7.27 -16.63 24.52
N VAL A 64 -6.78 -17.29 23.48
CA VAL A 64 -7.27 -17.14 22.09
C VAL A 64 -8.78 -17.39 22.04
N ALA A 65 -9.25 -18.50 22.62
CA ALA A 65 -10.68 -18.84 22.61
C ALA A 65 -11.55 -17.80 23.34
N ARG A 66 -11.10 -17.29 24.49
CA ARG A 66 -11.82 -16.24 25.25
C ARG A 66 -11.84 -14.93 24.48
N THR A 67 -10.71 -14.52 23.88
CA THR A 67 -10.63 -13.30 23.09
C THR A 67 -11.50 -13.42 21.84
N LEU A 68 -11.50 -14.56 21.14
CA LEU A 68 -12.36 -14.82 19.99
C LEU A 68 -13.86 -14.69 20.36
N ALA A 69 -14.27 -15.25 21.49
CA ALA A 69 -15.65 -15.12 21.96
C ALA A 69 -16.02 -13.65 22.22
N LYS A 70 -15.13 -12.89 22.86
CA LYS A 70 -15.36 -11.46 23.14
C LYS A 70 -15.37 -10.60 21.88
N VAL A 71 -14.46 -10.84 20.95
CA VAL A 71 -14.41 -10.15 19.65
C VAL A 71 -15.66 -10.46 18.82
N SER A 72 -16.10 -11.74 18.81
CA SER A 72 -17.33 -12.17 18.15
C SER A 72 -18.56 -11.46 18.72
N GLU A 73 -18.65 -11.36 20.05
CA GLU A 73 -19.74 -10.63 20.73
C GLU A 73 -19.76 -9.15 20.35
N LEU A 74 -18.62 -8.46 20.48
CA LEU A 74 -18.51 -7.02 20.21
C LEU A 74 -18.76 -6.69 18.73
N ARG A 75 -18.27 -7.54 17.80
CA ARG A 75 -18.44 -7.32 16.35
C ARG A 75 -19.84 -7.73 15.87
N GLY A 76 -20.54 -8.59 16.60
CA GLY A 76 -21.82 -9.15 16.17
C GLY A 76 -21.69 -10.19 15.05
N VAL A 77 -20.52 -10.79 14.87
CA VAL A 77 -20.23 -11.85 13.90
C VAL A 77 -19.90 -13.14 14.63
N ALA A 78 -20.68 -14.18 14.41
CA ALA A 78 -20.48 -15.45 15.08
C ALA A 78 -19.22 -16.16 14.60
N ALA A 79 -18.35 -16.56 15.54
CA ALA A 79 -17.24 -17.45 15.22
C ALA A 79 -17.79 -18.86 14.93
N THR A 80 -17.58 -19.36 13.73
CA THR A 80 -18.07 -20.69 13.28
C THR A 80 -17.05 -21.79 13.52
N LYS A 81 -15.77 -21.43 13.68
CA LYS A 81 -14.64 -22.34 13.89
C LYS A 81 -13.69 -21.79 14.95
N ALA A 82 -13.07 -22.69 15.70
CA ALA A 82 -11.94 -22.33 16.56
C ALA A 82 -10.74 -21.87 15.70
N VAL A 83 -9.97 -20.94 16.24
CA VAL A 83 -8.75 -20.43 15.60
C VAL A 83 -7.55 -21.02 16.34
N PRO A 84 -6.80 -21.95 15.73
CA PRO A 84 -5.53 -22.41 16.27
C PRO A 84 -4.52 -21.27 16.27
N GLY A 85 -3.61 -21.28 17.24
CA GLY A 85 -2.55 -20.29 17.32
C GLY A 85 -1.18 -20.95 17.48
N VAL A 86 -0.15 -20.27 16.99
CA VAL A 86 1.24 -20.67 17.09
C VAL A 86 2.05 -19.47 17.57
N LYS A 87 2.95 -19.66 18.54
CA LYS A 87 3.94 -18.67 18.94
C LYS A 87 5.24 -18.91 18.21
N LEU A 88 5.74 -17.87 17.56
CA LEU A 88 7.00 -17.87 16.83
C LEU A 88 7.91 -16.77 17.38
N ASP A 89 9.22 -16.99 17.33
CA ASP A 89 10.14 -15.88 17.51
C ASP A 89 10.08 -14.93 16.29
N ARG A 90 10.72 -13.77 16.41
CA ARG A 90 10.66 -12.76 15.37
C ARG A 90 11.25 -13.21 14.04
N ASP A 91 12.37 -13.93 14.08
CA ASP A 91 13.03 -14.42 12.87
C ASP A 91 12.15 -15.44 12.14
N GLN A 92 11.49 -16.33 12.87
CA GLN A 92 10.53 -17.30 12.32
C GLN A 92 9.30 -16.62 11.72
N LEU A 93 8.76 -15.57 12.37
CA LEU A 93 7.67 -14.77 11.84
C LEU A 93 8.06 -14.09 10.52
N VAL A 94 9.20 -13.41 10.49
CA VAL A 94 9.72 -12.71 9.30
C VAL A 94 9.98 -13.70 8.17
N ALA A 95 10.61 -14.85 8.47
CA ALA A 95 10.85 -15.90 7.48
C ALA A 95 9.52 -16.40 6.85
N ARG A 96 8.50 -16.61 7.69
CA ARG A 96 7.17 -17.06 7.20
C ARG A 96 6.49 -16.03 6.31
N VAL A 97 6.55 -14.74 6.67
CA VAL A 97 6.01 -13.64 5.84
C VAL A 97 6.78 -13.52 4.52
N LYS A 98 8.12 -13.62 4.57
CA LYS A 98 8.98 -13.64 3.37
C LYS A 98 8.61 -14.79 2.44
N ASP A 99 8.50 -15.99 2.97
CA ASP A 99 8.12 -17.18 2.20
C ASP A 99 6.73 -17.04 1.57
N LYS A 100 5.77 -16.46 2.30
CA LYS A 100 4.45 -16.17 1.75
C LYS A 100 4.54 -15.14 0.62
N ALA A 101 5.23 -14.02 0.84
CA ALA A 101 5.41 -13.00 -0.18
C ALA A 101 6.03 -13.56 -1.47
N LEU A 102 7.08 -14.37 -1.36
CA LEU A 102 7.75 -14.99 -2.51
C LEU A 102 6.91 -16.06 -3.21
N ARG A 103 5.98 -16.71 -2.52
CA ARG A 103 5.04 -17.65 -3.14
C ARG A 103 3.88 -16.96 -3.85
N GLU A 104 3.42 -15.83 -3.32
CA GLU A 104 2.23 -15.13 -3.84
C GLU A 104 2.58 -14.13 -4.95
N TYR A 105 3.82 -13.63 -4.96
CA TYR A 105 4.28 -12.62 -5.91
C TYR A 105 5.45 -13.13 -6.74
N PRO A 106 5.36 -13.03 -8.07
CA PRO A 106 6.51 -13.29 -8.94
C PRO A 106 7.68 -12.35 -8.59
N ALA A 107 8.89 -12.89 -8.47
CA ALA A 107 10.09 -12.11 -8.17
C ALA A 107 10.28 -10.94 -9.17
N GLU A 108 9.90 -11.14 -10.42
CA GLU A 108 9.93 -10.15 -11.48
C GLU A 108 8.99 -8.97 -11.19
N ALA A 109 7.81 -9.23 -10.61
CA ALA A 109 6.88 -8.18 -10.21
C ALA A 109 7.48 -7.32 -9.08
N LEU A 110 8.14 -7.95 -8.09
CA LEU A 110 8.82 -7.24 -7.01
C LEU A 110 9.95 -6.36 -7.51
N ARG A 111 10.79 -6.91 -8.40
CA ARG A 111 11.87 -6.14 -9.04
C ARG A 111 11.31 -4.96 -9.81
N ARG A 112 10.24 -5.14 -10.56
CA ARG A 112 9.58 -4.08 -11.33
C ARG A 112 9.05 -2.97 -10.44
N GLU A 113 8.45 -3.29 -9.29
CA GLU A 113 8.01 -2.28 -8.32
C GLU A 113 9.18 -1.42 -7.84
N GLY A 114 10.32 -2.02 -7.50
CA GLY A 114 11.54 -1.27 -7.16
C GLY A 114 12.00 -0.36 -8.28
N GLN A 115 11.98 -0.84 -9.52
CA GLN A 115 12.37 -0.04 -10.69
C GLN A 115 11.42 1.12 -10.97
N ILE A 116 10.11 0.96 -10.71
CA ILE A 116 9.14 2.07 -10.81
C ILE A 116 9.47 3.15 -9.77
N LEU A 117 9.77 2.77 -8.54
CA LEU A 117 10.17 3.73 -7.50
C LEU A 117 11.46 4.47 -7.87
N GLN A 118 12.45 3.75 -8.41
CA GLN A 118 13.71 4.33 -8.87
C GLN A 118 13.49 5.31 -10.02
N ILE A 119 12.76 4.90 -11.09
CA ILE A 119 12.58 5.76 -12.26
C ILE A 119 11.72 6.99 -11.96
N MET A 120 10.77 6.87 -11.02
CA MET A 120 10.01 8.02 -10.52
C MET A 120 10.88 8.98 -9.68
N GLY A 121 12.00 8.51 -9.15
CA GLY A 121 12.88 9.27 -8.27
C GLY A 121 12.41 9.23 -6.81
N PHE A 122 11.58 8.27 -6.43
CA PHE A 122 11.09 8.04 -5.06
C PHE A 122 12.06 7.20 -4.24
N ALA A 123 12.97 6.49 -4.91
CA ALA A 123 14.00 5.67 -4.28
C ALA A 123 15.34 5.85 -5.01
N PRO A 124 16.48 5.68 -4.32
CA PRO A 124 17.79 5.71 -4.96
C PRO A 124 17.97 4.55 -5.95
N THR A 125 18.88 4.69 -6.91
CA THR A 125 19.12 3.68 -7.96
C THR A 125 19.65 2.33 -7.43
N THR A 126 20.13 2.31 -6.19
CA THR A 126 20.60 1.11 -5.47
C THR A 126 19.52 0.43 -4.62
N PHE A 127 18.28 0.93 -4.69
CA PHE A 127 17.18 0.48 -3.83
C PHE A 127 16.76 -0.97 -4.14
N ASP A 128 16.77 -1.81 -3.12
CA ASP A 128 16.21 -3.16 -3.17
C ASP A 128 14.84 -3.17 -2.50
N TYR A 129 13.81 -3.26 -3.33
CA TYR A 129 12.42 -3.22 -2.89
C TYR A 129 12.07 -4.31 -1.87
N LEU A 130 12.49 -5.56 -2.15
CA LEU A 130 12.18 -6.69 -1.28
C LEU A 130 12.90 -6.57 0.07
N ALA A 131 14.18 -6.22 0.05
CA ALA A 131 14.97 -6.04 1.26
C ALA A 131 14.39 -4.94 2.15
N GLU A 132 14.03 -3.79 1.59
CA GLU A 132 13.46 -2.68 2.35
C GLU A 132 12.04 -2.97 2.87
N MET A 133 11.22 -3.68 2.08
CA MET A 133 9.91 -4.15 2.55
C MET A 133 10.03 -5.14 3.70
N LEU A 134 10.99 -6.06 3.65
CA LEU A 134 11.22 -7.00 4.74
C LEU A 134 11.68 -6.30 6.02
N LYS A 135 12.54 -5.28 5.93
CA LYS A 135 12.91 -4.45 7.10
C LYS A 135 11.71 -3.76 7.72
N LEU A 136 10.81 -3.19 6.89
CA LEU A 136 9.57 -2.58 7.38
C LEU A 136 8.69 -3.59 8.12
N LEU A 137 8.51 -4.77 7.54
CA LEU A 137 7.72 -5.85 8.13
C LEU A 137 8.35 -6.35 9.43
N GLU A 138 9.66 -6.55 9.47
CA GLU A 138 10.39 -6.97 10.66
C GLU A 138 10.19 -5.98 11.82
N ALA A 139 10.24 -4.68 11.55
CA ALA A 139 10.06 -3.64 12.55
C ALA A 139 8.64 -3.58 13.13
N GLN A 140 7.62 -3.99 12.38
CA GLN A 140 6.20 -3.82 12.72
C GLN A 140 5.47 -5.14 13.02
N LEU A 141 6.02 -6.29 12.63
CA LEU A 141 5.34 -7.57 12.70
C LEU A 141 5.23 -8.08 14.13
N GLU A 142 4.02 -8.06 14.68
CA GLU A 142 3.71 -8.57 16.03
C GLU A 142 2.97 -9.90 15.99
N GLY A 143 2.26 -10.16 14.89
CA GLY A 143 1.50 -11.36 14.64
C GLY A 143 0.73 -11.24 13.34
N PHE A 144 0.06 -12.29 12.92
CA PHE A 144 -0.87 -12.28 11.79
C PHE A 144 -1.77 -13.51 11.79
N TYR A 145 -2.98 -13.32 11.23
CA TYR A 145 -3.85 -14.41 10.85
C TYR A 145 -3.54 -14.88 9.42
N GLU A 146 -3.39 -16.18 9.22
CA GLU A 146 -3.16 -16.78 7.90
C GLU A 146 -4.46 -17.42 7.39
N PRO A 147 -5.20 -16.77 6.48
CA PRO A 147 -6.48 -17.29 5.98
C PRO A 147 -6.35 -18.64 5.27
N LYS A 148 -5.18 -18.95 4.69
CA LYS A 148 -4.94 -20.19 3.95
C LYS A 148 -5.12 -21.44 4.81
N ASN A 149 -4.71 -21.39 6.07
CA ASN A 149 -4.79 -22.50 7.03
C ASN A 149 -5.64 -22.19 8.26
N GLY A 150 -6.22 -20.98 8.35
CA GLY A 150 -7.06 -20.55 9.45
C GLY A 150 -6.31 -20.42 10.79
N THR A 151 -4.99 -20.16 10.75
CA THR A 151 -4.12 -20.18 11.93
C THR A 151 -3.63 -18.77 12.24
N MET A 152 -3.57 -18.45 13.54
CA MET A 152 -2.96 -17.24 14.05
C MET A 152 -1.50 -17.48 14.44
N TYR A 153 -0.62 -16.60 14.03
CA TYR A 153 0.79 -16.57 14.40
C TYR A 153 1.06 -15.32 15.24
N LEU A 154 1.69 -15.50 16.41
CA LEU A 154 1.98 -14.41 17.34
C LEU A 154 3.47 -14.40 17.70
N ALA A 155 4.04 -13.21 17.79
CA ALA A 155 5.39 -13.04 18.30
C ALA A 155 5.48 -13.51 19.76
N SER A 156 6.47 -14.36 20.04
CA SER A 156 6.63 -14.97 21.36
C SER A 156 7.01 -13.97 22.46
N GLU A 157 7.55 -12.81 22.08
CA GLU A 157 7.92 -11.72 22.98
C GLU A 157 6.76 -10.81 23.39
N LEU A 158 5.63 -10.85 22.68
CA LEU A 158 4.47 -9.99 23.01
C LEU A 158 3.91 -10.28 24.39
N ARG A 159 3.62 -9.21 25.15
CA ARG A 159 3.10 -9.29 26.53
C ARG A 159 2.08 -8.16 26.81
N GLY A 160 1.30 -8.38 27.84
CA GLY A 160 0.42 -7.34 28.41
C GLY A 160 -0.69 -6.87 27.48
N ALA A 161 -0.99 -5.57 27.54
CA ALA A 161 -2.09 -4.95 26.79
C ALA A 161 -1.83 -4.98 25.28
N GLN A 162 -0.60 -4.79 24.85
CA GLN A 162 -0.22 -4.85 23.43
C GLN A 162 -0.53 -6.22 22.82
N ALA A 163 -0.12 -7.31 23.49
CA ALA A 163 -0.43 -8.66 23.03
C ALA A 163 -1.94 -8.93 22.95
N GLN A 164 -2.74 -8.32 23.84
CA GLN A 164 -4.19 -8.46 23.80
C GLN A 164 -4.82 -7.67 22.66
N ALA A 165 -4.32 -6.46 22.39
CA ALA A 165 -4.75 -5.63 21.27
C ALA A 165 -4.48 -6.32 19.93
N THR A 166 -3.23 -6.77 19.73
CA THR A 166 -2.82 -7.55 18.55
C THR A 166 -3.68 -8.79 18.37
N LEU A 167 -3.87 -9.56 19.45
CA LEU A 167 -4.68 -10.76 19.43
C LEU A 167 -6.15 -10.45 19.04
N ALA A 168 -6.73 -9.37 19.55
CA ALA A 168 -8.08 -8.96 19.21
C ALA A 168 -8.19 -8.57 17.73
N HIS A 169 -7.23 -7.79 17.21
CA HIS A 169 -7.16 -7.38 15.81
C HIS A 169 -7.12 -8.60 14.87
N GLU A 170 -6.19 -9.51 15.10
CA GLU A 170 -6.01 -10.70 14.25
C GLU A 170 -7.21 -11.65 14.31
N LEU A 171 -7.91 -11.72 15.45
CA LEU A 171 -9.13 -12.51 15.57
C LEU A 171 -10.32 -11.88 14.84
N VAL A 172 -10.32 -10.57 14.59
CA VAL A 172 -11.30 -9.98 13.66
C VAL A 172 -11.06 -10.48 12.24
N HIS A 173 -9.79 -10.56 11.78
CA HIS A 173 -9.49 -11.15 10.48
C HIS A 173 -9.95 -12.61 10.38
N ALA A 174 -9.84 -13.37 11.48
CA ALA A 174 -10.40 -14.72 11.52
C ALA A 174 -11.93 -14.75 11.39
N LEU A 175 -12.65 -13.79 11.99
CA LEU A 175 -14.10 -13.64 11.80
C LEU A 175 -14.46 -13.20 10.38
N GLN A 176 -13.72 -12.27 9.81
CA GLN A 176 -13.88 -11.81 8.43
C GLN A 176 -13.69 -12.97 7.45
N ASP A 177 -12.67 -13.81 7.67
CA ASP A 177 -12.42 -14.98 6.84
C ASP A 177 -13.56 -16.01 6.94
N GLN A 178 -14.00 -16.32 8.17
CA GLN A 178 -15.08 -17.26 8.41
C GLN A 178 -16.44 -16.80 7.85
N ARG A 179 -16.68 -15.49 7.78
CA ARG A 179 -17.96 -14.92 7.34
C ARG A 179 -17.98 -14.53 5.87
N TRP A 180 -16.88 -13.97 5.34
CA TRP A 180 -16.82 -13.35 4.00
C TRP A 180 -15.68 -13.87 3.13
N ASP A 181 -15.02 -14.96 3.52
CA ASP A 181 -13.92 -15.60 2.76
C ASP A 181 -12.78 -14.62 2.44
N LEU A 182 -12.12 -14.11 3.49
CA LEU A 182 -11.00 -13.18 3.37
C LEU A 182 -9.87 -13.78 2.51
N ARG A 183 -9.72 -15.10 2.50
CA ARG A 183 -8.72 -15.81 1.70
C ARG A 183 -8.84 -15.52 0.21
N SER A 184 -10.05 -15.59 -0.36
CA SER A 184 -10.27 -15.30 -1.78
C SER A 184 -10.08 -13.83 -2.12
N ARG A 185 -10.33 -12.95 -1.16
CA ARG A 185 -10.25 -11.48 -1.30
C ARG A 185 -8.82 -10.96 -1.19
N SER A 186 -7.98 -11.59 -0.38
CA SER A 186 -6.56 -11.21 -0.20
C SER A 186 -5.63 -11.76 -1.29
N THR A 187 -6.14 -12.56 -2.23
CA THR A 187 -5.33 -13.11 -3.33
C THR A 187 -4.92 -12.00 -4.31
N TYR A 188 -3.64 -12.03 -4.73
CA TYR A 188 -3.12 -11.11 -5.74
C TYR A 188 -3.93 -11.15 -7.05
N ARG A 189 -4.33 -9.99 -7.53
CA ARG A 189 -5.06 -9.79 -8.80
C ARG A 189 -4.32 -8.75 -9.65
N ALA A 190 -3.77 -9.18 -10.78
CA ALA A 190 -3.06 -8.28 -11.70
C ALA A 190 -4.01 -7.20 -12.24
N GLY A 191 -3.53 -5.96 -12.33
CA GLY A 191 -4.27 -4.84 -12.90
C GLY A 191 -5.41 -4.30 -12.03
N ARG A 192 -5.50 -4.71 -10.74
CA ARG A 192 -6.56 -4.32 -9.82
C ARG A 192 -6.03 -3.83 -8.47
N SER A 193 -4.92 -3.11 -8.50
CA SER A 193 -4.28 -2.66 -7.25
C SER A 193 -5.15 -1.69 -6.46
N ASP A 194 -5.90 -0.81 -7.10
CA ASP A 194 -6.80 0.13 -6.43
C ASP A 194 -7.94 -0.60 -5.70
N ALA A 195 -8.65 -1.48 -6.38
CA ALA A 195 -9.71 -2.28 -5.76
C ALA A 195 -9.16 -3.16 -4.62
N SER A 196 -7.97 -3.77 -4.80
CA SER A 196 -7.35 -4.58 -3.76
C SER A 196 -6.97 -3.76 -2.52
N MET A 197 -6.51 -2.52 -2.71
CA MET A 197 -6.23 -1.58 -1.63
C MET A 197 -7.51 -1.15 -0.91
N ALA A 198 -8.60 -0.92 -1.64
CA ALA A 198 -9.90 -0.58 -1.06
C ALA A 198 -10.48 -1.73 -0.20
N GLU A 199 -10.35 -2.97 -0.69
CA GLU A 199 -10.76 -4.17 0.07
C GLU A 199 -9.88 -4.35 1.33
N ALA A 200 -8.57 -4.14 1.22
CA ALA A 200 -7.65 -4.17 2.36
C ALA A 200 -8.00 -3.07 3.38
N ALA A 201 -8.30 -1.86 2.93
CA ALA A 201 -8.71 -0.77 3.81
C ALA A 201 -10.00 -1.09 4.58
N LEU A 202 -10.99 -1.73 3.95
CA LEU A 202 -12.18 -2.20 4.66
C LEU A 202 -11.82 -3.23 5.73
N ALA A 203 -10.96 -4.20 5.41
CA ALA A 203 -10.57 -5.26 6.35
C ALA A 203 -9.82 -4.71 7.56
N GLU A 204 -8.81 -3.86 7.32
CA GLU A 204 -7.99 -3.26 8.37
C GLU A 204 -8.78 -2.24 9.20
N GLY A 205 -9.63 -1.46 8.55
CA GLY A 205 -10.49 -0.50 9.25
C GLY A 205 -11.48 -1.18 10.20
N ASP A 206 -12.10 -2.28 9.77
CA ASP A 206 -13.01 -3.09 10.58
C ASP A 206 -12.27 -3.72 11.78
N ALA A 207 -11.11 -4.33 11.53
CA ALA A 207 -10.29 -4.94 12.58
C ALA A 207 -9.78 -3.89 13.58
N THR A 208 -9.27 -2.76 13.10
CA THR A 208 -8.77 -1.67 13.95
C THR A 208 -9.89 -1.03 14.77
N SER A 209 -11.06 -0.78 14.16
CA SER A 209 -12.21 -0.20 14.86
C SER A 209 -12.69 -1.09 16.01
N LEU A 210 -12.73 -2.42 15.79
CA LEU A 210 -13.08 -3.35 16.85
C LEU A 210 -12.00 -3.52 17.90
N MET A 211 -10.72 -3.57 17.50
CA MET A 211 -9.60 -3.60 18.45
C MET A 211 -9.66 -2.42 19.41
N LEU A 212 -9.95 -1.21 18.91
CA LEU A 212 -10.12 -0.03 19.76
C LEU A 212 -11.31 -0.17 20.71
N ASP A 213 -12.47 -0.66 20.24
CA ASP A 213 -13.61 -0.96 21.11
C ASP A 213 -13.24 -2.02 22.17
N PHE A 214 -12.51 -3.07 21.79
CA PHE A 214 -12.07 -4.12 22.71
C PHE A 214 -11.21 -3.59 23.86
N ILE A 215 -10.38 -2.56 23.59
CA ILE A 215 -9.50 -1.95 24.58
C ILE A 215 -10.25 -0.93 25.45
N MET A 216 -11.18 -0.17 24.85
CA MET A 216 -11.72 1.05 25.46
C MET A 216 -13.12 0.90 26.07
N LEU A 217 -13.90 -0.11 25.64
CA LEU A 217 -15.22 -0.35 26.21
C LEU A 217 -15.13 -0.91 27.65
N PRO A 218 -16.05 -0.57 28.54
CA PRO A 218 -17.28 0.22 28.31
C PRO A 218 -17.12 1.73 28.40
N GLU A 219 -15.93 2.24 28.75
CA GLU A 219 -15.71 3.67 29.07
C GLU A 219 -15.93 4.55 27.83
N ARG A 220 -15.51 4.10 26.67
CA ARG A 220 -15.58 4.87 25.42
C ARG A 220 -15.65 3.94 24.22
N SER A 221 -16.38 4.33 23.16
CA SER A 221 -16.35 3.64 21.88
C SER A 221 -15.31 4.23 20.93
N ALA A 222 -14.77 3.40 20.04
CA ALA A 222 -13.84 3.82 19.00
C ALA A 222 -14.41 4.95 18.10
N ILE A 223 -15.70 4.90 17.80
CA ILE A 223 -16.39 5.91 16.96
C ILE A 223 -16.49 7.30 17.62
N ASP A 224 -16.22 7.41 18.92
CA ASP A 224 -16.20 8.69 19.65
C ASP A 224 -14.85 9.41 19.50
N ILE A 225 -13.83 8.75 18.93
CA ILE A 225 -12.53 9.35 18.63
C ILE A 225 -12.67 10.12 17.32
N PRO A 226 -12.23 11.39 17.24
CA PRO A 226 -12.15 12.11 15.97
C PRO A 226 -11.22 11.41 14.98
N ASP A 227 -11.64 11.31 13.72
CA ASP A 227 -10.88 10.57 12.68
C ASP A 227 -9.46 11.16 12.48
N GLU A 228 -9.28 12.49 12.66
CA GLU A 228 -7.97 13.14 12.63
C GLU A 228 -7.06 12.66 13.76
N ALA A 229 -7.58 12.60 14.99
CA ALA A 229 -6.81 12.10 16.13
C ALA A 229 -6.40 10.62 15.96
N VAL A 230 -7.24 9.82 15.30
CA VAL A 230 -6.89 8.45 14.97
C VAL A 230 -5.78 8.39 13.92
N ARG A 231 -5.89 9.23 12.87
CA ARG A 231 -4.86 9.30 11.83
C ARG A 231 -3.51 9.71 12.42
N GLU A 232 -3.48 10.74 13.27
CA GLU A 232 -2.28 11.16 14.00
C GLU A 232 -1.72 10.04 14.89
N LEU A 233 -2.59 9.31 15.59
CA LEU A 233 -2.20 8.18 16.44
C LEU A 233 -1.55 7.07 15.61
N MET A 234 -2.15 6.69 14.47
CA MET A 234 -1.61 5.67 13.57
C MET A 234 -0.26 6.08 12.97
N GLN A 235 -0.11 7.35 12.60
CA GLN A 235 1.15 7.89 12.07
C GLN A 235 2.25 7.98 13.13
N SER A 236 1.91 8.32 14.38
CA SER A 236 2.86 8.46 15.50
C SER A 236 3.22 7.13 16.16
N GLY A 237 2.33 6.12 16.10
CA GLY A 237 2.52 4.80 16.71
C GLY A 237 3.56 3.93 16.00
N ILE A 238 3.98 4.31 14.79
CA ILE A 238 5.02 3.61 14.06
C ILE A 238 6.38 4.06 14.59
N ASN A 239 7.10 3.12 15.17
CA ASN A 239 8.48 3.37 15.60
C ASN A 239 9.38 3.54 14.36
N LEU A 240 9.55 4.79 13.93
CA LEU A 240 10.29 5.16 12.72
C LEU A 240 11.81 5.19 12.92
N GLY A 241 12.36 4.77 14.08
CA GLY A 241 13.77 4.95 14.42
C GLY A 241 14.74 4.46 13.36
N ASP A 242 14.64 3.20 12.93
CA ASP A 242 15.57 2.61 11.97
C ASP A 242 15.05 2.59 10.52
N ILE A 243 13.79 2.99 10.29
CA ILE A 243 13.15 2.95 8.96
C ILE A 243 13.02 4.31 8.27
N GLN A 244 13.65 5.36 8.80
CA GLN A 244 13.65 6.70 8.16
C GLN A 244 14.32 6.71 6.78
N SER A 245 15.21 5.77 6.51
CA SER A 245 15.86 5.60 5.20
C SER A 245 14.93 5.01 4.13
N VAL A 246 13.82 4.40 4.54
CA VAL A 246 12.83 3.81 3.62
C VAL A 246 12.00 4.93 2.99
N PRO A 247 11.77 4.92 1.66
CA PRO A 247 10.96 5.92 0.97
C PRO A 247 9.61 6.16 1.64
N HIS A 248 9.20 7.41 1.73
CA HIS A 248 7.93 7.83 2.36
C HIS A 248 6.74 7.05 1.80
N ILE A 249 6.70 6.86 0.49
CA ILE A 249 5.60 6.14 -0.18
C ILE A 249 5.44 4.70 0.34
N LEU A 250 6.53 3.99 0.64
CA LEU A 250 6.43 2.62 1.17
C LEU A 250 5.87 2.63 2.59
N ARG A 251 6.37 3.53 3.44
CA ARG A 251 5.87 3.68 4.82
C ARG A 251 4.40 4.07 4.84
N SER A 252 4.04 5.07 4.05
CA SER A 252 2.66 5.57 3.97
C SER A 252 1.71 4.53 3.39
N THR A 253 2.14 3.73 2.42
CA THR A 253 1.31 2.66 1.85
C THR A 253 1.02 1.54 2.85
N LEU A 254 1.93 1.27 3.81
CA LEU A 254 1.67 0.32 4.89
C LEU A 254 0.60 0.81 5.87
N ILE A 255 0.58 2.12 6.15
CA ILE A 255 -0.32 2.71 7.17
C ILE A 255 -1.70 3.02 6.58
N ALA A 256 -1.74 3.41 5.32
CA ALA A 256 -2.94 3.95 4.69
C ALA A 256 -4.19 3.07 4.82
N PRO A 257 -4.15 1.74 4.65
CA PRO A 257 -5.33 0.89 4.83
C PRO A 257 -5.92 0.97 6.24
N TYR A 258 -5.09 1.09 7.26
CA TYR A 258 -5.53 1.24 8.65
C TYR A 258 -6.18 2.59 8.88
N ALA A 259 -5.49 3.67 8.53
CA ALA A 259 -5.95 5.03 8.77
C ALA A 259 -7.19 5.39 7.95
N GLU A 260 -7.15 5.14 6.64
CA GLU A 260 -8.26 5.47 5.73
C GLU A 260 -9.42 4.47 5.88
N GLY A 261 -9.10 3.19 6.08
CA GLY A 261 -10.10 2.17 6.34
C GLY A 261 -10.87 2.41 7.64
N LEU A 262 -10.17 2.86 8.71
CA LEU A 262 -10.83 3.21 9.96
C LEU A 262 -11.78 4.40 9.78
N GLY A 263 -11.38 5.44 9.04
CA GLY A 263 -12.25 6.57 8.70
C GLY A 263 -13.53 6.13 7.98
N PHE A 264 -13.37 5.26 6.96
CA PHE A 264 -14.50 4.67 6.24
C PHE A 264 -15.41 3.86 7.18
N VAL A 265 -14.84 2.95 7.96
CA VAL A 265 -15.61 2.09 8.88
C VAL A 265 -16.31 2.92 9.96
N HIS A 266 -15.67 3.96 10.50
CA HIS A 266 -16.29 4.88 11.45
C HIS A 266 -17.47 5.63 10.82
N ALA A 267 -17.34 6.12 9.60
CA ALA A 267 -18.45 6.75 8.87
C ALA A 267 -19.63 5.76 8.73
N ARG A 268 -19.37 4.50 8.39
CA ARG A 268 -20.39 3.44 8.31
C ARG A 268 -21.01 3.14 9.68
N ARG A 269 -20.19 2.99 10.73
CA ARG A 269 -20.65 2.70 12.09
C ARG A 269 -21.49 3.83 12.68
N ARG A 270 -21.11 5.10 12.47
CA ARG A 270 -21.91 6.26 12.90
C ARG A 270 -23.29 6.29 12.25
N LYS A 271 -23.42 5.77 11.02
CA LYS A 271 -24.69 5.72 10.27
C LYS A 271 -25.66 4.66 10.80
N ALA A 272 -25.23 3.41 10.99
CA ALA A 272 -26.09 2.31 11.39
C ALA A 272 -25.36 1.17 12.13
N GLY A 273 -24.32 1.49 12.90
CA GLY A 273 -23.55 0.51 13.67
C GLY A 273 -22.84 -0.53 12.80
N TRP A 274 -22.54 -1.68 13.38
CA TRP A 274 -21.86 -2.77 12.69
C TRP A 274 -22.63 -3.30 11.48
N LYS A 275 -23.96 -3.21 11.47
CA LYS A 275 -24.78 -3.61 10.31
C LYS A 275 -24.43 -2.83 9.04
N ALA A 276 -24.04 -1.55 9.16
CA ALA A 276 -23.60 -0.77 8.01
C ALA A 276 -22.22 -1.21 7.51
N VAL A 277 -21.34 -1.69 8.39
CA VAL A 277 -20.06 -2.29 8.02
C VAL A 277 -20.27 -3.63 7.31
N ASP A 278 -21.18 -4.47 7.80
CA ASP A 278 -21.55 -5.73 7.15
C ASP A 278 -22.04 -5.50 5.71
N ALA A 279 -22.86 -4.48 5.49
CA ALA A 279 -23.29 -4.11 4.15
C ALA A 279 -22.12 -3.72 3.22
N SER A 280 -21.00 -3.20 3.78
CA SER A 280 -19.79 -2.90 3.00
C SER A 280 -18.99 -4.17 2.67
N TRP A 281 -19.09 -5.21 3.49
CA TRP A 281 -18.57 -6.54 3.20
C TRP A 281 -19.41 -7.30 2.15
N ASP A 282 -20.72 -7.14 2.18
CA ASP A 282 -21.65 -7.76 1.21
C ASP A 282 -21.52 -7.10 -0.16
N ARG A 283 -21.18 -5.81 -0.20
CA ARG A 283 -20.89 -5.03 -1.41
C ARG A 283 -19.58 -4.28 -1.24
N LEU A 284 -18.49 -4.89 -1.67
CA LEU A 284 -17.15 -4.34 -1.49
C LEU A 284 -16.96 -2.98 -2.17
N PRO A 285 -16.14 -2.09 -1.56
CA PRO A 285 -15.64 -0.93 -2.26
C PRO A 285 -14.79 -1.36 -3.47
N THR A 286 -14.97 -0.70 -4.60
CA THR A 286 -14.29 -1.04 -5.86
C THR A 286 -13.13 -0.12 -6.17
N THR A 287 -13.02 1.01 -5.45
CA THR A 287 -11.94 1.99 -5.58
C THR A 287 -11.53 2.52 -4.21
N THR A 288 -10.30 2.99 -4.08
CA THR A 288 -9.86 3.70 -2.88
C THR A 288 -10.55 5.06 -2.73
N GLU A 289 -11.05 5.64 -3.81
CA GLU A 289 -11.89 6.83 -3.75
C GLU A 289 -13.14 6.58 -2.89
N GLN A 290 -13.78 5.42 -3.03
CA GLN A 290 -14.94 5.05 -2.21
C GLN A 290 -14.58 4.88 -0.72
N ILE A 291 -13.33 4.57 -0.41
CA ILE A 291 -12.82 4.54 0.98
C ILE A 291 -12.63 5.95 1.52
N LEU A 292 -12.00 6.83 0.72
CA LEU A 292 -11.75 8.22 1.11
C LEU A 292 -13.03 9.05 1.18
N HIS A 293 -14.04 8.69 0.38
CA HIS A 293 -15.32 9.37 0.21
C HIS A 293 -16.48 8.38 0.39
N PRO A 294 -16.90 8.06 1.63
CA PRO A 294 -17.94 7.05 1.90
C PRO A 294 -19.27 7.29 1.18
N GLU A 295 -19.59 8.56 0.84
CA GLU A 295 -20.76 8.93 0.03
C GLU A 295 -20.66 8.40 -1.41
N LYS A 296 -19.47 8.28 -1.99
CA LYS A 296 -19.24 7.67 -3.31
C LYS A 296 -19.45 6.16 -3.29
N TRP A 297 -19.12 5.50 -2.17
CA TRP A 297 -19.50 4.10 -1.97
C TRP A 297 -21.03 3.95 -1.88
N GLU A 298 -21.71 4.86 -1.18
CA GLU A 298 -23.17 4.83 -1.04
C GLU A 298 -23.89 5.03 -2.39
N SER A 299 -23.44 5.99 -3.18
CA SER A 299 -23.95 6.25 -4.52
C SER A 299 -23.54 5.21 -5.56
N GLN A 300 -22.64 4.29 -5.22
CA GLN A 300 -22.06 3.28 -6.13
C GLN A 300 -21.33 3.93 -7.30
N GLU A 301 -20.67 5.05 -7.08
CA GLU A 301 -19.89 5.72 -8.09
C GLU A 301 -18.79 4.81 -8.61
N ALA A 302 -18.80 4.53 -9.89
CA ALA A 302 -17.80 3.70 -10.55
C ALA A 302 -16.68 4.56 -11.12
N ALA A 303 -15.45 4.02 -11.12
CA ALA A 303 -14.33 4.68 -11.77
C ALA A 303 -14.61 4.90 -13.27
N LEU A 304 -14.21 6.06 -13.78
CA LEU A 304 -14.23 6.36 -15.21
C LEU A 304 -13.28 5.42 -15.96
N GLN A 305 -13.71 4.99 -17.14
CA GLN A 305 -12.83 4.22 -18.01
C GLN A 305 -11.74 5.11 -18.60
N VAL A 306 -10.48 4.76 -18.37
CA VAL A 306 -9.32 5.48 -18.89
C VAL A 306 -8.53 4.55 -19.81
N PRO A 307 -8.21 4.97 -21.04
CA PRO A 307 -7.39 4.16 -21.94
C PRO A 307 -5.98 3.99 -21.35
N GLY A 308 -5.50 2.75 -21.37
CA GLY A 308 -4.15 2.43 -20.90
C GLY A 308 -3.08 3.10 -21.76
N PRO A 309 -2.06 3.74 -21.17
CA PRO A 309 -1.00 4.40 -21.92
C PRO A 309 -0.39 3.50 -23.00
N THR A 310 -0.03 4.10 -24.14
CA THR A 310 0.79 3.47 -25.19
C THR A 310 2.19 4.11 -25.21
N ALA A 311 3.10 3.56 -26.01
CA ALA A 311 4.47 4.04 -26.11
C ALA A 311 4.93 4.23 -27.57
N LEU A 312 4.01 4.53 -28.47
CA LEU A 312 4.31 4.68 -29.91
C LEU A 312 5.28 5.84 -30.16
N ALA A 313 5.12 6.96 -29.43
CA ALA A 313 6.01 8.10 -29.52
C ALA A 313 7.44 7.84 -29.01
N LEU A 314 7.67 6.76 -28.28
CA LEU A 314 8.99 6.33 -27.86
C LEU A 314 9.74 5.57 -28.96
N GLY A 315 9.08 5.22 -30.05
CA GLY A 315 9.62 4.52 -31.21
C GLY A 315 9.42 3.01 -31.17
N GLU A 316 9.91 2.33 -32.22
CA GLU A 316 9.73 0.89 -32.37
C GLU A 316 10.44 0.06 -31.28
N GLY A 317 9.86 -1.11 -30.98
CA GLY A 317 10.43 -2.11 -30.06
C GLY A 317 10.10 -1.87 -28.58
N TRP A 318 9.36 -0.84 -28.23
CA TRP A 318 8.80 -0.69 -26.89
C TRP A 318 7.55 -1.57 -26.73
N THR A 319 7.53 -2.38 -25.69
CA THR A 319 6.40 -3.25 -25.34
C THR A 319 5.85 -2.88 -23.97
N ARG A 320 4.55 -2.94 -23.81
CA ARG A 320 3.92 -2.77 -22.50
C ARG A 320 4.06 -4.06 -21.69
N GLU A 321 4.85 -4.01 -20.64
CA GLU A 321 5.15 -5.14 -19.77
C GLU A 321 4.06 -5.31 -18.70
N ASP A 322 3.45 -4.22 -18.25
CA ASP A 322 2.42 -4.24 -17.22
C ASP A 322 1.46 -3.06 -17.35
N THR A 323 0.25 -3.23 -16.79
CA THR A 323 -0.76 -2.18 -16.64
C THR A 323 -1.52 -2.41 -15.34
N ASP A 324 -1.93 -1.32 -14.68
CA ASP A 324 -2.64 -1.37 -13.40
C ASP A 324 -3.52 -0.14 -13.20
N GLU A 325 -4.30 -0.15 -12.12
CA GLU A 325 -5.05 0.99 -11.59
C GLU A 325 -4.32 1.56 -10.38
N PHE A 326 -4.18 2.89 -10.33
CA PHE A 326 -3.46 3.59 -9.28
C PHE A 326 -4.37 4.00 -8.13
N GLY A 327 -5.55 4.53 -8.47
CA GLY A 327 -6.59 4.99 -7.57
C GLY A 327 -6.26 6.31 -6.87
N GLU A 328 -7.27 6.95 -6.28
CA GLU A 328 -7.10 8.25 -5.61
C GLU A 328 -6.09 8.16 -4.47
N LEU A 329 -6.21 7.16 -3.59
CA LEU A 329 -5.27 6.98 -2.48
C LEU A 329 -3.83 6.79 -2.96
N GLY A 330 -3.62 6.07 -4.06
CA GLY A 330 -2.31 5.92 -4.63
C GLY A 330 -1.73 7.21 -5.18
N LEU A 331 -2.58 8.01 -5.76
CA LEU A 331 -2.17 9.33 -6.21
C LEU A 331 -1.76 10.19 -5.01
N VAL A 332 -2.57 10.25 -3.93
CA VAL A 332 -2.21 10.94 -2.67
C VAL A 332 -0.86 10.48 -2.14
N LEU A 333 -0.67 9.16 -1.97
CA LEU A 333 0.55 8.61 -1.39
C LEU A 333 1.80 8.89 -2.25
N SER A 334 1.65 8.89 -3.56
CA SER A 334 2.76 9.20 -4.47
C SER A 334 3.12 10.68 -4.48
N LEU A 335 2.12 11.55 -4.41
CA LEU A 335 2.32 13.00 -4.32
C LEU A 335 3.00 13.40 -3.00
N GLY A 336 2.80 12.62 -1.93
CA GLY A 336 3.50 12.78 -0.66
C GLY A 336 5.04 12.75 -0.73
N GLU A 337 5.61 12.22 -1.83
CA GLU A 337 7.06 12.32 -2.09
C GLU A 337 7.51 13.74 -2.50
N TRP A 338 6.58 14.58 -2.94
CA TRP A 338 6.87 15.93 -3.45
C TRP A 338 6.25 17.05 -2.61
N MET A 339 5.20 16.76 -1.83
CA MET A 339 4.45 17.76 -1.06
C MET A 339 3.91 17.15 0.24
N ASP A 340 3.37 17.99 1.12
CA ASP A 340 2.70 17.51 2.33
C ASP A 340 1.37 16.80 2.03
N ASP A 341 0.86 16.03 3.00
CA ASP A 341 -0.35 15.21 2.84
C ASP A 341 -1.59 16.06 2.50
N ALA A 342 -1.73 17.25 3.10
CA ALA A 342 -2.87 18.11 2.83
C ALA A 342 -2.90 18.59 1.37
N ASP A 343 -1.77 19.05 0.84
CA ASP A 343 -1.63 19.46 -0.55
C ASP A 343 -1.78 18.27 -1.51
N ALA A 344 -1.26 17.08 -1.14
CA ALA A 344 -1.42 15.86 -1.93
C ALA A 344 -2.90 15.44 -2.05
N ARG A 345 -3.67 15.51 -0.96
CA ARG A 345 -5.12 15.24 -0.97
C ARG A 345 -5.89 16.25 -1.82
N VAL A 346 -5.56 17.53 -1.71
CA VAL A 346 -6.16 18.57 -2.56
C VAL A 346 -5.85 18.33 -4.04
N ALA A 347 -4.63 17.93 -4.36
CA ALA A 347 -4.22 17.65 -5.73
C ALA A 347 -4.93 16.41 -6.31
N ALA A 348 -5.08 15.35 -5.53
CA ALA A 348 -5.70 14.10 -5.96
C ALA A 348 -7.24 14.17 -6.00
N SER A 349 -7.85 15.14 -5.29
CA SER A 349 -9.30 15.24 -5.18
C SER A 349 -10.00 15.36 -6.55
N GLY A 350 -11.13 14.67 -6.68
CA GLY A 350 -11.85 14.58 -7.95
C GLY A 350 -11.20 13.63 -8.96
N TRP A 351 -10.35 12.71 -8.47
CA TRP A 351 -9.93 11.56 -9.27
C TRP A 351 -11.17 10.80 -9.75
N GLY A 352 -11.30 10.57 -11.04
CA GLY A 352 -12.42 9.82 -11.58
C GLY A 352 -11.97 8.43 -12.07
N GLY A 353 -10.71 8.31 -12.48
CA GLY A 353 -10.15 7.04 -12.95
C GLY A 353 -8.72 7.20 -13.45
N ASP A 354 -8.01 6.08 -13.53
CA ASP A 354 -6.65 6.06 -14.08
C ASP A 354 -6.28 4.73 -14.72
N ARG A 355 -5.18 4.76 -15.49
CA ARG A 355 -4.43 3.59 -15.92
C ARG A 355 -2.94 3.87 -15.89
N THR A 356 -2.19 2.89 -15.45
CA THR A 356 -0.73 2.91 -15.51
C THR A 356 -0.22 2.03 -16.64
N GLY A 357 1.01 2.31 -17.08
CA GLY A 357 1.71 1.46 -18.04
C GLY A 357 3.21 1.41 -17.73
N VAL A 358 3.75 0.21 -17.67
CA VAL A 358 5.20 -0.05 -17.62
C VAL A 358 5.64 -0.52 -18.99
N PHE A 359 6.64 0.10 -19.54
CA PHE A 359 7.14 -0.16 -20.90
C PHE A 359 8.61 -0.55 -20.86
N ARG A 360 8.97 -1.53 -21.71
CA ARG A 360 10.33 -2.05 -21.79
C ARG A 360 10.81 -2.17 -23.24
N LYS A 361 12.12 -1.89 -23.41
CA LYS A 361 12.87 -2.17 -24.63
C LYS A 361 14.33 -2.50 -24.26
N GLY A 362 14.68 -3.79 -24.27
CA GLY A 362 15.99 -4.22 -23.73
C GLY A 362 16.17 -3.76 -22.27
N ASP A 363 17.26 -3.06 -21.99
CA ASP A 363 17.51 -2.45 -20.66
C ASP A 363 16.68 -1.18 -20.40
N GLY A 364 15.99 -0.66 -21.42
CA GLY A 364 15.18 0.55 -21.33
C GLY A 364 13.88 0.33 -20.57
N LEU A 365 13.59 1.24 -19.64
CA LEU A 365 12.35 1.30 -18.85
C LEU A 365 11.69 2.67 -19.03
N ALA A 366 10.37 2.68 -19.14
CA ALA A 366 9.55 3.88 -19.09
C ALA A 366 8.26 3.57 -18.32
N TYR A 367 7.74 4.56 -17.60
CA TYR A 367 6.53 4.44 -16.77
C TYR A 367 5.59 5.61 -17.00
N ALA A 368 4.30 5.33 -17.08
CA ALA A 368 3.26 6.34 -17.25
C ALA A 368 2.07 6.08 -16.34
N VAL A 369 1.50 7.14 -15.80
CA VAL A 369 0.19 7.19 -15.15
C VAL A 369 -0.67 8.15 -15.96
N HIS A 370 -1.81 7.67 -16.44
CA HIS A 370 -2.84 8.46 -17.13
C HIS A 370 -4.06 8.58 -16.21
N VAL A 371 -4.37 9.78 -15.77
CA VAL A 371 -5.47 10.09 -14.84
C VAL A 371 -6.54 10.89 -15.57
N ARG A 372 -7.79 10.51 -15.39
CA ARG A 372 -8.97 11.29 -15.80
C ARG A 372 -9.68 11.76 -14.55
N PHE A 373 -9.83 13.09 -14.43
CA PHE A 373 -10.56 13.70 -13.33
C PHE A 373 -12.06 13.79 -13.63
N ASP A 374 -12.88 13.84 -12.58
CA ASP A 374 -14.31 14.11 -12.66
C ASP A 374 -14.60 15.47 -13.30
N ALA A 375 -15.84 15.63 -13.77
CA ALA A 375 -16.34 16.94 -14.15
C ALA A 375 -16.44 17.79 -12.87
N ALA A 376 -15.72 18.92 -12.83
CA ALA A 376 -15.83 19.83 -11.70
C ALA A 376 -17.25 20.37 -11.60
N PRO A 377 -17.86 20.37 -10.40
CA PRO A 377 -19.05 21.20 -10.18
C PRO A 377 -18.67 22.65 -10.48
N ALA A 378 -19.62 23.50 -10.92
CA ALA A 378 -19.41 24.86 -11.39
C ALA A 378 -18.43 25.67 -10.51
N ARG A 379 -17.13 25.54 -10.78
CA ARG A 379 -16.02 26.23 -10.12
C ARG A 379 -15.14 26.87 -11.19
N PRO A 380 -14.37 27.92 -10.86
CA PRO A 380 -13.51 28.58 -11.83
C PRO A 380 -12.36 27.71 -12.33
N ASP A 381 -11.96 26.67 -11.56
CA ASP A 381 -10.87 25.76 -11.90
C ASP A 381 -11.36 24.31 -12.02
N THR A 382 -10.81 23.55 -12.94
CA THR A 382 -11.01 22.11 -13.06
C THR A 382 -10.15 21.36 -12.01
N PHE A 383 -10.50 20.10 -11.69
CA PHE A 383 -9.67 19.25 -10.84
C PHE A 383 -8.26 19.06 -11.41
N ALA A 384 -8.16 18.88 -12.74
CA ALA A 384 -6.88 18.75 -13.43
C ALA A 384 -6.01 20.03 -13.33
N GLU A 385 -6.62 21.22 -13.34
CA GLU A 385 -5.92 22.50 -13.09
C GLU A 385 -5.45 22.60 -11.66
N ARG A 386 -6.26 22.18 -10.70
CA ARG A 386 -5.89 22.13 -9.30
C ARG A 386 -4.72 21.16 -9.08
N PHE A 387 -4.76 19.97 -9.68
CA PHE A 387 -3.65 19.03 -9.67
C PHE A 387 -2.35 19.69 -10.12
N THR A 388 -2.33 20.26 -11.34
CA THR A 388 -1.11 20.89 -11.87
C THR A 388 -0.71 22.13 -11.07
N GLY A 389 -1.66 22.88 -10.53
CA GLY A 389 -1.44 24.04 -9.65
C GLY A 389 -0.70 23.70 -8.36
N LYS A 390 -0.87 22.47 -7.84
CA LYS A 390 -0.13 21.97 -6.66
C LYS A 390 1.16 21.25 -7.07
N VAL A 391 1.11 20.40 -8.09
CA VAL A 391 2.24 19.55 -8.48
C VAL A 391 3.39 20.33 -9.11
N PHE A 392 3.14 21.33 -9.97
CA PHE A 392 4.20 22.08 -10.63
C PHE A 392 5.10 22.86 -9.66
N PRO A 393 4.56 23.61 -8.68
CA PRO A 393 5.39 24.23 -7.64
C PRO A 393 6.15 23.21 -6.78
N ALA A 394 5.51 22.10 -6.41
CA ALA A 394 6.13 21.07 -5.62
C ALA A 394 7.32 20.41 -6.35
N LEU A 395 7.17 20.08 -7.64
CA LEU A 395 8.26 19.56 -8.46
C LEU A 395 9.41 20.58 -8.60
N LYS A 396 9.12 21.87 -8.80
CA LYS A 396 10.16 22.93 -8.83
C LYS A 396 10.93 22.99 -7.51
N LYS A 397 10.26 22.79 -6.39
CA LYS A 397 10.89 22.72 -5.06
C LYS A 397 11.73 21.46 -4.90
N SER A 398 11.20 20.30 -5.28
CA SER A 398 11.89 18.99 -5.17
C SER A 398 13.12 18.93 -6.08
N PHE A 399 13.07 19.57 -7.25
CA PHE A 399 14.17 19.65 -8.21
C PHE A 399 14.83 21.04 -8.24
N ALA A 400 14.96 21.71 -7.07
CA ALA A 400 15.45 23.10 -6.99
C ALA A 400 16.83 23.32 -7.63
N SER A 401 17.69 22.30 -7.68
CA SER A 401 19.00 22.34 -8.33
C SER A 401 18.95 22.18 -9.87
N THR A 402 17.77 21.85 -10.43
CA THR A 402 17.59 21.57 -11.86
C THR A 402 16.52 22.47 -12.44
N LYS A 403 16.88 23.31 -13.42
CA LYS A 403 15.88 24.11 -14.13
C LYS A 403 15.01 23.18 -15.00
N PRO A 404 13.68 23.31 -14.99
CA PRO A 404 12.84 22.54 -15.91
C PRO A 404 13.18 22.90 -17.38
N ALA A 405 13.29 21.88 -18.22
CA ALA A 405 13.51 22.06 -19.66
C ALA A 405 12.23 22.52 -20.39
N ILE A 406 11.06 22.15 -19.85
CA ILE A 406 9.75 22.65 -20.30
C ILE A 406 8.99 23.12 -19.05
N ALA A 407 8.41 24.31 -19.11
CA ALA A 407 7.55 24.85 -18.04
C ALA A 407 6.58 25.86 -18.65
N ASP A 408 5.36 25.40 -18.92
CA ASP A 408 4.25 26.23 -19.37
C ASP A 408 3.01 26.00 -18.49
N ALA A 409 1.84 26.50 -18.88
CA ALA A 409 0.61 26.40 -18.09
C ALA A 409 0.05 24.96 -18.01
N SER A 410 0.44 24.08 -18.91
CA SER A 410 -0.08 22.71 -19.04
C SER A 410 0.97 21.62 -18.86
N THR A 411 2.24 21.98 -18.93
CA THR A 411 3.34 21.00 -18.94
C THR A 411 4.54 21.46 -18.13
N ILE A 412 5.08 20.57 -17.32
CA ILE A 412 6.40 20.73 -16.71
C ILE A 412 7.23 19.48 -17.00
N CYS A 413 8.51 19.65 -17.33
CA CYS A 413 9.42 18.53 -17.55
C CYS A 413 10.83 18.85 -17.05
N PHE A 414 11.41 17.90 -16.32
CA PHE A 414 12.77 17.93 -15.83
C PHE A 414 13.61 16.84 -16.50
N GLU A 415 14.78 17.22 -17.03
CA GLU A 415 15.77 16.26 -17.52
C GLU A 415 16.65 15.79 -16.36
N ARG A 416 16.58 14.51 -16.04
CA ARG A 416 17.36 13.89 -14.99
C ARG A 416 18.47 13.05 -15.63
N ARG A 417 19.69 13.28 -15.21
CA ARG A 417 20.90 12.71 -15.82
C ARG A 417 20.88 11.18 -15.93
N GLU A 418 20.37 10.52 -14.90
CA GLU A 418 20.36 9.05 -14.81
C GLU A 418 18.98 8.47 -15.15
N LEU A 419 17.92 9.02 -14.59
CA LEU A 419 16.57 8.46 -14.63
C LEU A 419 15.73 8.91 -15.84
N GLY A 420 16.33 9.68 -16.77
CA GLY A 420 15.60 10.24 -17.90
C GLY A 420 14.61 11.34 -17.50
N PRO A 421 13.81 11.83 -18.45
CA PRO A 421 12.83 12.89 -18.17
C PRO A 421 11.76 12.46 -17.16
N LEU A 422 11.32 13.44 -16.36
CA LEU A 422 10.08 13.37 -15.59
C LEU A 422 9.18 14.46 -16.12
N VAL A 423 8.04 14.09 -16.71
CA VAL A 423 7.06 15.02 -17.27
C VAL A 423 5.71 14.87 -16.59
N VAL A 424 5.09 15.99 -16.30
CA VAL A 424 3.68 16.10 -15.94
C VAL A 424 3.02 17.02 -16.95
N ALA A 425 1.97 16.52 -17.60
CA ALA A 425 1.25 17.30 -18.60
C ALA A 425 -0.27 17.13 -18.41
N ARG A 426 -1.03 18.18 -18.77
CA ARG A 426 -2.48 18.27 -18.64
C ARG A 426 -3.11 18.67 -19.95
N LYS A 427 -4.27 18.07 -20.26
CA LYS A 427 -5.18 18.51 -21.32
C LYS A 427 -6.61 18.27 -20.85
N ASP A 428 -7.40 19.30 -20.82
CA ASP A 428 -8.80 19.24 -20.34
C ASP A 428 -8.88 18.63 -18.92
N ARG A 429 -9.54 17.48 -18.77
CA ARG A 429 -9.65 16.73 -17.52
C ARG A 429 -8.60 15.62 -17.38
N GLU A 430 -7.73 15.49 -18.36
CA GLU A 430 -6.70 14.44 -18.39
C GLU A 430 -5.38 14.98 -17.87
N VAL A 431 -4.69 14.16 -17.11
CA VAL A 431 -3.32 14.41 -16.65
C VAL A 431 -2.48 13.17 -16.88
N VAL A 432 -1.24 13.36 -17.30
CA VAL A 432 -0.26 12.28 -17.34
C VAL A 432 0.94 12.64 -16.46
N VAL A 433 1.44 11.63 -15.74
CA VAL A 433 2.72 11.66 -15.02
C VAL A 433 3.59 10.56 -15.59
N MET A 434 4.71 10.93 -16.19
CA MET A 434 5.56 9.98 -16.90
C MET A 434 7.02 10.13 -16.52
N ALA A 435 7.71 9.00 -16.40
CA ALA A 435 9.12 8.92 -16.07
C ALA A 435 9.89 8.05 -17.07
N GLY A 436 11.08 8.48 -17.44
CA GLY A 436 11.89 7.84 -18.46
C GLY A 436 11.54 8.24 -19.90
N PRO A 437 12.06 7.55 -20.91
CA PRO A 437 12.89 6.34 -20.83
C PRO A 437 14.26 6.52 -20.19
N ALA A 438 14.68 5.47 -19.46
CA ALA A 438 16.04 5.34 -18.96
C ALA A 438 16.49 3.87 -19.07
N ASN A 439 17.78 3.63 -19.31
CA ASN A 439 18.36 2.30 -19.33
C ASN A 439 18.78 1.91 -17.91
N ALA A 440 18.34 0.75 -17.45
CA ALA A 440 18.65 0.17 -16.15
C ALA A 440 19.50 -1.09 -16.31
N LYS A 441 20.80 -1.00 -16.01
CA LYS A 441 21.71 -2.15 -16.03
C LYS A 441 22.30 -2.37 -14.64
N GLY A 442 21.77 -3.36 -13.92
CA GLY A 442 22.04 -3.50 -12.49
C GLY A 442 21.60 -2.24 -11.74
N ASN A 443 22.50 -1.69 -10.92
CA ASN A 443 22.25 -0.45 -10.17
C ASN A 443 22.63 0.83 -10.95
N THR A 444 23.07 0.70 -12.21
CA THR A 444 23.47 1.84 -13.03
C THR A 444 22.31 2.23 -13.95
N TRP A 445 21.95 3.50 -13.90
CA TRP A 445 20.89 4.07 -14.72
C TRP A 445 21.47 5.16 -15.63
N THR A 446 20.99 5.25 -16.85
CA THR A 446 21.36 6.29 -17.81
C THR A 446 20.11 6.78 -18.55
N SER A 447 19.97 8.09 -18.66
CA SER A 447 18.89 8.68 -19.46
C SER A 447 18.96 8.19 -20.91
N ALA A 448 17.80 7.80 -21.46
CA ALA A 448 17.66 7.35 -22.84
C ALA A 448 16.74 8.27 -23.67
N ALA A 449 16.30 9.40 -23.11
CA ALA A 449 15.42 10.36 -23.79
C ALA A 449 15.58 11.77 -23.22
N THR A 450 15.01 12.74 -23.93
CA THR A 450 14.91 14.16 -23.53
C THR A 450 13.48 14.54 -23.18
N CYS A 451 13.30 15.71 -22.59
CA CYS A 451 11.97 16.30 -22.37
C CYS A 451 11.17 16.49 -23.67
N ALA A 452 11.83 16.71 -24.81
CA ALA A 452 11.15 16.79 -26.11
C ALA A 452 10.49 15.44 -26.47
N THR A 453 11.18 14.33 -26.26
CA THR A 453 10.63 12.98 -26.44
C THR A 453 9.49 12.69 -25.45
N ALA A 454 9.71 13.01 -24.17
CA ALA A 454 8.69 12.80 -23.14
C ALA A 454 7.41 13.62 -23.37
N LYS A 455 7.55 14.87 -23.87
CA LYS A 455 6.41 15.71 -24.23
C LYS A 455 5.60 15.10 -25.38
N LYS A 456 6.25 14.60 -26.44
CA LYS A 456 5.57 13.89 -27.53
C LYS A 456 4.81 12.68 -27.03
N TRP A 457 5.42 11.93 -26.11
CA TRP A 457 4.76 10.78 -25.49
C TRP A 457 3.57 11.19 -24.62
N ALA A 458 3.71 12.25 -23.84
CA ALA A 458 2.59 12.80 -23.06
C ALA A 458 1.43 13.25 -23.96
N ASP A 459 1.73 13.94 -25.07
CA ASP A 459 0.71 14.38 -26.03
C ASP A 459 -0.01 13.21 -26.72
N GLU A 460 0.73 12.14 -27.04
CA GLU A 460 0.13 10.89 -27.54
C GLU A 460 -0.93 10.36 -26.58
N VAL A 461 -0.53 10.14 -25.30
CA VAL A 461 -1.43 9.54 -24.31
C VAL A 461 -2.62 10.47 -24.01
N LEU A 462 -2.41 11.79 -23.89
CA LEU A 462 -3.47 12.78 -23.69
C LEU A 462 -4.41 12.93 -24.92
N SER A 463 -4.06 12.37 -26.07
CA SER A 463 -4.93 12.38 -27.28
C SER A 463 -5.80 11.13 -27.40
N MET A 464 -5.59 10.13 -26.53
CA MET A 464 -6.36 8.88 -26.52
C MET A 464 -7.79 9.17 -26.03
N LYS A 465 -8.79 8.48 -26.63
CA LYS A 465 -10.21 8.67 -26.30
C LYS A 465 -10.76 7.51 -25.48
#